data_dae27bf20164cc7ac1ecad6cc1ec4bbe
#
_entry.id   dae27bf20164cc7ac1ecad6cc1ec4bbe
#
_cell.length_a   1.000
_cell.length_b   1.000
_cell.length_c   1.000
_cell.angle_alpha   90.00
_cell.angle_beta   90.00
_cell.angle_gamma   90.00
#
_symmetry.space_group_name_H-M   'P 1'
#
loop_
_entity.id
_entity.type
_entity.pdbx_description
1 polymer ?
#
loop_
_entity_poly.entity_id
_entity_poly.type
_entity_poly.pdbx_seq_one_letter_code
_entity_poly.pdbx_strand_id
1 'polypeptide(L)'
;MRLIADSGSTKTHWVLLNGEQELHCVTEGLNPWMADRGVFALVGRQLCGQLGLEGARVEQVFFYGAGCGTESACQRVREWIGETLPFDSMEVNSDLLGACRATCGSREGMVGILGTGSNMCYYNGQRVALQRVSTGFILGDEGSGNHIGKRLLKDYLEERMPEDLRAMFHDDYPYTTAEFIDCIYRRPFPNRFLASLASFAASHKENQYMQEVIHSCSRAYFEQMTYFGEHASLPLHVVGGLVSSFEAEIGEAAAGSGVRLGVMVQSPIEGLVSFHKE
;
A
#
# COMPACT_ATOMS: atom_id res chain seq x y z
N MET A 1 23.31 7.46 12.61
CA MET A 1 22.23 6.44 12.35
C MET A 1 21.12 7.07 11.53
N ARG A 2 20.67 6.39 10.48
CA ARG A 2 19.50 6.80 9.67
C ARG A 2 18.41 5.73 9.78
N LEU A 3 17.17 6.13 9.94
CA LEU A 3 16.02 5.22 9.99
C LEU A 3 15.09 5.51 8.81
N ILE A 4 14.78 4.50 8.02
CA ILE A 4 13.92 4.60 6.85
C ILE A 4 12.66 3.79 7.11
N ALA A 5 11.49 4.34 6.83
CA ALA A 5 10.20 3.68 7.01
C ALA A 5 9.34 3.76 5.75
N ASP A 6 8.80 2.62 5.34
CA ASP A 6 7.69 2.48 4.39
C ASP A 6 6.45 2.01 5.14
N SER A 7 5.46 2.88 5.28
CA SER A 7 4.28 2.65 6.09
C SER A 7 3.00 2.63 5.27
N GLY A 8 2.50 1.43 5.02
CA GLY A 8 1.17 1.23 4.46
C GLY A 8 0.07 1.29 5.54
N SER A 9 -1.18 1.05 5.11
CA SER A 9 -2.32 0.97 6.04
C SER A 9 -2.27 -0.26 6.96
N THR A 10 -1.53 -1.31 6.61
CA THR A 10 -1.52 -2.59 7.34
C THR A 10 -0.22 -2.84 8.08
N LYS A 11 0.91 -2.51 7.48
CA LYS A 11 2.25 -2.74 8.04
C LYS A 11 3.19 -1.59 7.73
N THR A 12 4.23 -1.44 8.56
CA THR A 12 5.35 -0.53 8.35
C THR A 12 6.64 -1.35 8.31
N HIS A 13 7.40 -1.21 7.24
CA HIS A 13 8.75 -1.74 7.13
C HIS A 13 9.74 -0.66 7.57
N TRP A 14 10.63 -1.01 8.49
CA TRP A 14 11.67 -0.14 9.00
C TRP A 14 13.03 -0.70 8.67
N VAL A 15 13.95 0.17 8.26
CA VAL A 15 15.37 -0.17 8.08
C VAL A 15 16.22 0.85 8.80
N LEU A 16 17.01 0.38 9.76
CA LEU A 16 18.02 1.18 10.44
C LEU A 16 19.37 0.99 9.76
N LEU A 17 19.92 2.09 9.26
CA LEU A 17 21.27 2.15 8.71
C LEU A 17 22.23 2.67 9.81
N ASN A 18 23.19 1.83 10.22
CA ASN A 18 24.20 2.18 11.20
C ASN A 18 25.59 1.78 10.67
N GLY A 19 26.28 2.71 10.04
CA GLY A 19 27.52 2.42 9.28
C GLY A 19 27.21 1.47 8.12
N GLU A 20 27.86 0.30 8.11
CA GLU A 20 27.61 -0.76 7.10
C GLU A 20 26.49 -1.74 7.50
N GLN A 21 25.96 -1.62 8.71
CA GLN A 21 24.90 -2.51 9.18
C GLN A 21 23.53 -2.02 8.77
N GLU A 22 22.69 -2.97 8.34
CA GLU A 22 21.27 -2.79 8.06
C GLU A 22 20.46 -3.70 8.98
N LEU A 23 19.59 -3.10 9.79
CA LEU A 23 18.68 -3.84 10.65
C LEU A 23 17.25 -3.60 10.20
N HIS A 24 16.51 -4.67 9.97
CA HIS A 24 15.15 -4.65 9.47
C HIS A 24 14.15 -5.00 10.56
N CYS A 25 13.01 -4.33 10.55
CA CYS A 25 11.92 -4.55 11.47
C CYS A 25 10.59 -4.33 10.75
N VAL A 26 9.55 -5.05 11.16
CA VAL A 26 8.18 -4.88 10.67
C VAL A 26 7.25 -4.67 11.84
N THR A 27 6.41 -3.63 11.74
CA THR A 27 5.39 -3.30 12.74
C THR A 27 4.03 -3.10 12.08
N GLU A 28 3.01 -2.77 12.87
CA GLU A 28 1.72 -2.33 12.33
C GLU A 28 1.84 -1.05 11.49
N GLY A 29 0.90 -0.88 10.55
CA GLY A 29 0.82 0.29 9.69
C GLY A 29 0.42 1.55 10.46
N LEU A 30 1.14 2.64 10.19
CA LEU A 30 0.99 3.93 10.84
C LEU A 30 0.37 4.97 9.89
N ASN A 31 -0.93 4.81 9.62
CA ASN A 31 -1.70 5.82 8.90
C ASN A 31 -2.31 6.80 9.90
N PRO A 32 -1.95 8.11 9.89
CA PRO A 32 -2.37 9.09 10.90
C PRO A 32 -3.87 9.42 10.89
N TRP A 33 -4.63 8.94 9.91
CA TRP A 33 -6.09 9.06 9.86
C TRP A 33 -6.81 7.85 10.47
N MET A 34 -6.12 6.72 10.62
CA MET A 34 -6.69 5.46 11.07
C MET A 34 -6.12 4.99 12.41
N ALA A 35 -4.82 5.22 12.64
CA ALA A 35 -4.14 4.89 13.86
C ALA A 35 -4.12 6.11 14.80
N ASP A 36 -4.38 5.88 16.07
CA ASP A 36 -4.32 6.92 17.10
C ASP A 36 -2.92 7.04 17.74
N ARG A 37 -2.75 8.01 18.63
CA ARG A 37 -1.50 8.24 19.37
C ARG A 37 -1.03 7.02 20.17
N GLY A 38 -1.96 6.20 20.66
CA GLY A 38 -1.65 4.99 21.43
C GLY A 38 -1.00 3.92 20.56
N VAL A 39 -1.50 3.74 19.34
CA VAL A 39 -0.92 2.82 18.34
C VAL A 39 0.50 3.28 17.97
N PHE A 40 0.72 4.57 17.71
CA PHE A 40 2.05 5.11 17.43
C PHE A 40 3.02 4.90 18.59
N ALA A 41 2.58 5.11 19.82
CA ALA A 41 3.41 4.90 21.00
C ALA A 41 3.75 3.40 21.22
N LEU A 42 2.82 2.50 20.92
CA LEU A 42 3.07 1.06 20.97
C LEU A 42 4.11 0.64 19.93
N VAL A 43 3.90 1.03 18.68
CA VAL A 43 4.82 0.75 17.58
C VAL A 43 6.20 1.34 17.83
N GLY A 44 6.30 2.56 18.34
CA GLY A 44 7.58 3.19 18.67
C GLY A 44 8.36 2.40 19.73
N ARG A 45 7.71 1.90 20.78
CA ARG A 45 8.36 1.02 21.78
C ARG A 45 8.80 -0.31 21.18
N GLN A 46 7.97 -0.95 20.34
CA GLN A 46 8.33 -2.19 19.63
C GLN A 46 9.54 -1.99 18.74
N LEU A 47 9.54 -0.89 17.97
CA LEU A 47 10.64 -0.51 17.10
C LEU A 47 11.96 -0.34 17.89
N CYS A 48 11.92 0.43 18.98
CA CYS A 48 13.09 0.64 19.82
C CYS A 48 13.64 -0.70 20.38
N GLY A 49 12.76 -1.58 20.88
CA GLY A 49 13.16 -2.88 21.40
C GLY A 49 13.75 -3.80 20.33
N GLN A 50 13.14 -3.86 19.14
CA GLN A 50 13.62 -4.74 18.08
C GLN A 50 14.92 -4.27 17.40
N LEU A 51 15.14 -2.96 17.32
CA LEU A 51 16.33 -2.38 16.71
C LEU A 51 17.41 -1.95 17.73
N GLY A 52 17.20 -2.22 19.03
CA GLY A 52 18.16 -1.82 20.08
C GLY A 52 18.31 -0.31 20.23
N LEU A 53 17.23 0.45 20.05
CA LEU A 53 17.23 1.91 20.09
C LEU A 53 16.79 2.50 21.45
N GLU A 54 16.65 1.67 22.50
CA GLU A 54 16.28 2.15 23.83
C GLU A 54 17.30 3.18 24.35
N GLY A 55 16.84 4.41 24.54
CA GLY A 55 17.66 5.52 24.99
C GLY A 55 18.63 6.08 23.95
N ALA A 56 18.61 5.54 22.73
CA ALA A 56 19.38 6.06 21.62
C ALA A 56 18.68 7.25 20.96
N ARG A 57 19.46 8.07 20.24
CA ARG A 57 18.97 9.16 19.40
C ARG A 57 19.34 8.89 17.94
N VAL A 58 18.33 8.94 17.05
CA VAL A 58 18.49 8.73 15.62
C VAL A 58 18.82 10.07 14.96
N GLU A 59 19.85 10.16 14.14
CA GLU A 59 20.22 11.41 13.47
C GLU A 59 19.16 11.85 12.44
N GLN A 60 18.72 10.90 11.60
CA GLN A 60 17.77 11.19 10.53
C GLN A 60 16.70 10.10 10.45
N VAL A 61 15.43 10.50 10.36
CA VAL A 61 14.31 9.61 10.10
C VAL A 61 13.66 10.02 8.77
N PHE A 62 13.51 9.06 7.86
CA PHE A 62 12.79 9.21 6.60
C PHE A 62 11.55 8.32 6.64
N PHE A 63 10.39 8.93 6.80
CA PHE A 63 9.12 8.23 6.91
C PHE A 63 8.27 8.48 5.66
N TYR A 64 7.86 7.42 4.99
CA TYR A 64 6.97 7.42 3.85
C TYR A 64 5.68 6.70 4.23
N GLY A 65 4.58 7.44 4.34
CA GLY A 65 3.36 6.86 4.92
C GLY A 65 2.09 7.10 4.14
N ALA A 66 1.26 6.06 4.08
CA ALA A 66 -0.13 6.20 3.69
C ALA A 66 -0.84 7.22 4.57
N GLY A 67 -1.61 8.11 3.96
CA GLY A 67 -2.29 9.19 4.68
C GLY A 67 -1.44 10.43 4.96
N CYS A 68 -0.14 10.44 4.64
CA CYS A 68 0.77 11.58 4.81
C CYS A 68 0.76 12.54 3.60
N GLY A 69 -0.40 12.77 3.02
CA GLY A 69 -0.55 13.71 1.88
C GLY A 69 -0.75 15.17 2.26
N THR A 70 -0.85 15.50 3.56
CA THR A 70 -1.03 16.87 4.05
C THR A 70 -0.01 17.20 5.14
N GLU A 71 0.39 18.49 5.25
CA GLU A 71 1.35 18.90 6.29
C GLU A 71 0.84 18.60 7.71
N SER A 72 -0.46 18.74 7.96
CA SER A 72 -1.04 18.42 9.26
C SER A 72 -0.92 16.95 9.62
N ALA A 73 -1.06 16.03 8.65
CA ALA A 73 -0.84 14.60 8.83
C ALA A 73 0.64 14.29 9.07
N CYS A 74 1.52 14.91 8.30
CA CYS A 74 2.98 14.77 8.47
C CYS A 74 3.43 15.26 9.86
N GLN A 75 2.92 16.41 10.30
CA GLN A 75 3.24 16.96 11.63
C GLN A 75 2.79 16.01 12.74
N ARG A 76 1.60 15.43 12.63
CA ARG A 76 1.08 14.44 13.57
C ARG A 76 2.00 13.22 13.69
N VAL A 77 2.47 12.70 12.57
CA VAL A 77 3.43 11.57 12.54
C VAL A 77 4.73 11.94 13.24
N ARG A 78 5.30 13.14 12.96
CA ARG A 78 6.53 13.61 13.61
C ARG A 78 6.36 13.69 15.14
N GLU A 79 5.27 14.28 15.60
CA GLU A 79 4.98 14.43 17.02
C GLU A 79 4.84 13.06 17.71
N TRP A 80 4.01 12.18 17.18
CA TRP A 80 3.70 10.91 17.82
C TRP A 80 4.87 9.91 17.80
N ILE A 81 5.66 9.88 16.74
CA ILE A 81 6.89 9.07 16.71
C ILE A 81 7.93 9.66 17.66
N GLY A 82 8.08 11.00 17.69
CA GLY A 82 9.04 11.69 18.54
C GLY A 82 8.84 11.48 20.06
N GLU A 83 7.66 11.05 20.46
CA GLU A 83 7.39 10.72 21.89
C GLU A 83 8.11 9.46 22.38
N THR A 84 8.43 8.55 21.49
CA THR A 84 9.05 7.27 21.81
C THR A 84 10.42 7.08 21.20
N LEU A 85 10.70 7.74 20.09
CA LEU A 85 11.97 7.69 19.37
C LEU A 85 12.55 9.11 19.21
N PRO A 86 13.52 9.52 20.03
CA PRO A 86 14.21 10.79 19.87
C PRO A 86 15.02 10.83 18.56
N PHE A 87 14.91 11.92 17.80
CA PHE A 87 15.66 12.13 16.56
C PHE A 87 16.16 13.58 16.45
N ASP A 88 17.16 13.82 15.59
CA ASP A 88 17.63 15.17 15.26
C ASP A 88 16.80 15.80 14.15
N SER A 89 16.48 15.02 13.12
CA SER A 89 15.61 15.46 12.02
C SER A 89 14.68 14.32 11.55
N MET A 90 13.48 14.69 11.11
CA MET A 90 12.53 13.75 10.53
C MET A 90 11.85 14.35 9.32
N GLU A 91 12.03 13.68 8.17
CA GLU A 91 11.29 13.93 6.93
C GLU A 91 10.10 12.97 6.87
N VAL A 92 8.89 13.50 6.73
CA VAL A 92 7.67 12.73 6.57
C VAL A 92 7.04 13.06 5.23
N ASN A 93 6.81 12.05 4.41
CA ASN A 93 6.25 12.14 3.06
C ASN A 93 5.14 11.11 2.86
N SER A 94 4.41 11.26 1.75
CA SER A 94 3.44 10.25 1.32
C SER A 94 4.12 8.96 0.89
N ASP A 95 3.43 7.85 1.06
CA ASP A 95 3.78 6.53 0.51
C ASP A 95 4.02 6.58 -1.02
N LEU A 96 3.25 7.41 -1.72
CA LEU A 96 3.38 7.59 -3.16
C LEU A 96 4.73 8.23 -3.54
N LEU A 97 5.22 9.24 -2.80
CA LEU A 97 6.55 9.78 -3.01
C LEU A 97 7.63 8.73 -2.66
N GLY A 98 7.40 7.91 -1.65
CA GLY A 98 8.26 6.78 -1.33
C GLY A 98 8.36 5.79 -2.50
N ALA A 99 7.24 5.39 -3.08
CA ALA A 99 7.20 4.54 -4.26
C ALA A 99 7.95 5.17 -5.45
N CYS A 100 7.81 6.49 -5.67
CA CYS A 100 8.53 7.22 -6.72
C CYS A 100 10.04 7.18 -6.51
N ARG A 101 10.52 7.54 -5.33
CA ARG A 101 11.97 7.53 -5.00
C ARG A 101 12.57 6.14 -5.12
N ALA A 102 11.80 5.11 -4.67
CA ALA A 102 12.24 3.73 -4.72
C ALA A 102 12.38 3.15 -6.14
N THR A 103 11.49 3.54 -7.05
CA THR A 103 11.44 2.94 -8.40
C THR A 103 12.09 3.79 -9.48
N CYS A 104 12.03 5.10 -9.35
CA CYS A 104 12.56 6.04 -10.34
C CYS A 104 13.86 6.73 -9.91
N GLY A 105 14.17 6.79 -8.59
CA GLY A 105 15.27 7.60 -8.07
C GLY A 105 15.06 9.06 -8.41
N SER A 106 15.97 9.65 -9.17
CA SER A 106 15.90 11.03 -9.67
C SER A 106 15.37 11.16 -11.11
N ARG A 107 14.90 10.06 -11.72
CA ARG A 107 14.32 10.05 -13.09
C ARG A 107 12.83 10.27 -13.04
N GLU A 108 12.27 10.82 -14.11
CA GLU A 108 10.82 10.89 -14.27
C GLU A 108 10.20 9.52 -14.57
N GLY A 109 8.91 9.35 -14.22
CA GLY A 109 8.16 8.14 -14.53
C GLY A 109 6.72 8.19 -14.04
N MET A 110 5.92 7.25 -14.54
CA MET A 110 4.62 6.96 -13.96
C MET A 110 4.80 5.97 -12.82
N VAL A 111 4.19 6.23 -11.68
CA VAL A 111 4.30 5.36 -10.50
C VAL A 111 2.93 5.10 -9.91
N GLY A 112 2.68 3.85 -9.59
CA GLY A 112 1.42 3.41 -9.00
C GLY A 112 1.61 2.54 -7.78
N ILE A 113 0.63 2.58 -6.89
CA ILE A 113 0.52 1.71 -5.74
C ILE A 113 -0.66 0.75 -5.96
N LEU A 114 -0.44 -0.55 -5.73
CA LEU A 114 -1.45 -1.60 -5.68
C LEU A 114 -1.29 -2.43 -4.41
N GLY A 115 -2.00 -2.02 -3.37
CA GLY A 115 -1.99 -2.65 -2.05
C GLY A 115 -3.40 -2.83 -1.49
N THR A 116 -3.59 -2.52 -0.20
CA THR A 116 -4.92 -2.42 0.43
C THR A 116 -5.81 -1.44 -0.32
N GLY A 117 -5.30 -0.25 -0.64
CA GLY A 117 -5.87 0.70 -1.58
C GLY A 117 -5.00 0.84 -2.83
N SER A 118 -5.33 1.79 -3.70
CA SER A 118 -4.54 2.10 -4.90
C SER A 118 -4.34 3.60 -5.09
N ASN A 119 -3.26 3.95 -5.77
CA ASN A 119 -2.97 5.32 -6.16
C ASN A 119 -2.10 5.33 -7.42
N MET A 120 -2.02 6.48 -8.10
CA MET A 120 -1.18 6.63 -9.28
C MET A 120 -0.78 8.10 -9.45
N CYS A 121 0.47 8.34 -9.90
CA CYS A 121 0.98 9.68 -10.17
C CYS A 121 1.98 9.71 -11.34
N TYR A 122 2.20 10.92 -11.84
CA TYR A 122 3.40 11.28 -12.58
C TYR A 122 4.41 11.92 -11.64
N TYR A 123 5.61 11.40 -11.64
CA TYR A 123 6.77 11.86 -10.90
C TYR A 123 7.78 12.51 -11.87
N ASN A 124 8.22 13.72 -11.58
CA ASN A 124 9.13 14.47 -12.46
C ASN A 124 10.63 14.32 -12.10
N GLY A 125 10.97 13.33 -11.29
CA GLY A 125 12.34 13.10 -10.81
C GLY A 125 12.66 13.79 -9.47
N GLN A 126 11.78 14.68 -8.99
CA GLN A 126 11.97 15.41 -7.71
C GLN A 126 10.74 15.32 -6.81
N ARG A 127 9.55 15.44 -7.41
CA ARG A 127 8.27 15.46 -6.68
C ARG A 127 7.16 14.81 -7.50
N VAL A 128 6.11 14.44 -6.83
CA VAL A 128 4.83 14.10 -7.47
C VAL A 128 4.31 15.38 -8.13
N ALA A 129 4.33 15.42 -9.46
CA ALA A 129 3.96 16.59 -10.25
C ALA A 129 2.49 16.58 -10.67
N LEU A 130 1.92 15.39 -10.90
CA LEU A 130 0.51 15.19 -11.20
C LEU A 130 0.01 13.93 -10.50
N GLN A 131 -1.13 14.01 -9.81
CA GLN A 131 -1.75 12.91 -9.09
C GLN A 131 -3.26 13.02 -9.22
N ARG A 132 -3.94 11.88 -9.39
CA ARG A 132 -5.39 11.83 -9.21
C ARG A 132 -5.76 12.02 -7.73
N VAL A 133 -6.93 12.60 -7.50
CA VAL A 133 -7.48 12.69 -6.15
C VAL A 133 -7.71 11.28 -5.63
N SER A 134 -7.10 10.95 -4.48
CA SER A 134 -7.38 9.70 -3.78
C SER A 134 -8.75 9.82 -3.09
N THR A 135 -9.71 9.03 -3.55
CA THR A 135 -11.09 9.04 -3.04
C THR A 135 -11.37 7.90 -2.04
N GLY A 136 -10.34 7.09 -1.76
CA GLY A 136 -10.40 6.00 -0.79
C GLY A 136 -11.27 4.83 -1.23
N PHE A 137 -11.43 3.85 -0.34
CA PHE A 137 -11.99 2.54 -0.69
C PHE A 137 -13.49 2.55 -1.05
N ILE A 138 -14.23 3.59 -0.69
CA ILE A 138 -15.66 3.69 -1.03
C ILE A 138 -15.85 4.14 -2.47
N LEU A 139 -15.17 5.23 -2.88
CA LEU A 139 -15.38 5.91 -4.16
C LEU A 139 -14.26 5.66 -5.18
N GLY A 140 -13.20 4.96 -4.81
CA GLY A 140 -12.02 4.71 -5.61
C GLY A 140 -11.34 3.42 -5.23
N ASP A 141 -10.00 3.47 -5.19
CA ASP A 141 -9.11 2.33 -4.95
C ASP A 141 -9.26 1.24 -6.02
N GLU A 142 -9.55 1.62 -7.28
CA GLU A 142 -9.68 0.69 -8.40
C GLU A 142 -8.42 -0.19 -8.52
N GLY A 143 -8.59 -1.49 -8.74
CA GLY A 143 -7.52 -2.48 -8.85
C GLY A 143 -6.91 -2.96 -7.55
N SER A 144 -7.20 -2.30 -6.43
CA SER A 144 -6.66 -2.64 -5.12
C SER A 144 -7.28 -3.90 -4.52
N GLY A 145 -6.69 -4.37 -3.40
CA GLY A 145 -7.30 -5.43 -2.57
C GLY A 145 -8.71 -5.07 -2.09
N ASN A 146 -8.97 -3.80 -1.78
CA ASN A 146 -10.31 -3.31 -1.48
C ASN A 146 -11.29 -3.51 -2.63
N HIS A 147 -10.87 -3.21 -3.86
CA HIS A 147 -11.72 -3.38 -5.04
C HIS A 147 -12.04 -4.85 -5.29
N ILE A 148 -11.02 -5.70 -5.27
CA ILE A 148 -11.18 -7.15 -5.41
C ILE A 148 -12.10 -7.69 -4.31
N GLY A 149 -11.83 -7.35 -3.05
CA GLY A 149 -12.62 -7.82 -1.90
C GLY A 149 -14.07 -7.34 -1.92
N LYS A 150 -14.32 -6.08 -2.31
CA LYS A 150 -15.70 -5.57 -2.51
C LYS A 150 -16.44 -6.37 -3.57
N ARG A 151 -15.77 -6.67 -4.69
CA ARG A 151 -16.37 -7.45 -5.78
C ARG A 151 -16.70 -8.86 -5.34
N LEU A 152 -15.75 -9.56 -4.69
CA LEU A 152 -15.94 -10.93 -4.20
C LEU A 152 -17.08 -10.99 -3.18
N LEU A 153 -17.08 -10.10 -2.18
CA LEU A 153 -18.09 -10.11 -1.14
C LEU A 153 -19.49 -9.82 -1.70
N LYS A 154 -19.58 -8.87 -2.64
CA LYS A 154 -20.84 -8.58 -3.32
C LYS A 154 -21.35 -9.78 -4.09
N ASP A 155 -20.47 -10.43 -4.88
CA ASP A 155 -20.87 -11.59 -5.69
C ASP A 155 -21.21 -12.81 -4.81
N TYR A 156 -20.56 -12.96 -3.66
CA TYR A 156 -20.90 -13.97 -2.65
C TYR A 156 -22.29 -13.73 -2.05
N LEU A 157 -22.57 -12.52 -1.56
CA LEU A 157 -23.83 -12.17 -0.90
C LEU A 157 -25.03 -12.17 -1.85
N GLU A 158 -24.82 -11.87 -3.13
CA GLU A 158 -25.83 -11.87 -4.18
C GLU A 158 -25.91 -13.22 -4.94
N GLU A 159 -25.22 -14.24 -4.45
CA GLU A 159 -25.19 -15.61 -5.03
C GLU A 159 -24.73 -15.66 -6.50
N ARG A 160 -23.88 -14.70 -6.92
CA ARG A 160 -23.32 -14.66 -8.26
C ARG A 160 -21.97 -15.40 -8.40
N MET A 161 -21.32 -15.66 -7.27
CA MET A 161 -20.13 -16.49 -7.21
C MET A 161 -20.51 -17.95 -7.55
N PRO A 162 -19.72 -18.69 -8.38
CA PRO A 162 -19.93 -20.11 -8.64
C PRO A 162 -20.09 -20.92 -7.33
N GLU A 163 -20.97 -21.91 -7.36
CA GLU A 163 -21.41 -22.62 -6.14
C GLU A 163 -20.25 -23.29 -5.38
N ASP A 164 -19.32 -23.90 -6.12
CA ASP A 164 -18.10 -24.51 -5.55
C ASP A 164 -17.21 -23.50 -4.85
N LEU A 165 -16.94 -22.35 -5.48
CA LEU A 165 -16.18 -21.26 -4.89
C LEU A 165 -16.93 -20.58 -3.73
N ARG A 166 -18.26 -20.49 -3.82
CA ARG A 166 -19.08 -19.92 -2.76
C ARG A 166 -19.03 -20.78 -1.49
N ALA A 167 -19.02 -22.11 -1.62
CA ALA A 167 -18.84 -23.01 -0.49
C ALA A 167 -17.45 -22.84 0.14
N MET A 168 -16.36 -22.79 -0.67
CA MET A 168 -15.01 -22.56 -0.16
C MET A 168 -14.87 -21.18 0.48
N PHE A 169 -15.49 -20.14 -0.08
CA PHE A 169 -15.48 -18.79 0.50
C PHE A 169 -16.18 -18.76 1.85
N HIS A 170 -17.29 -19.51 1.99
CA HIS A 170 -17.98 -19.63 3.27
C HIS A 170 -17.13 -20.35 4.32
N ASP A 171 -16.40 -21.39 3.94
CA ASP A 171 -15.52 -22.13 4.84
C ASP A 171 -14.34 -21.26 5.34
N ASP A 172 -13.75 -20.45 4.45
CA ASP A 172 -12.67 -19.52 4.80
C ASP A 172 -13.17 -18.32 5.63
N TYR A 173 -14.40 -17.87 5.36
CA TYR A 173 -15.03 -16.71 6.00
C TYR A 173 -16.42 -17.07 6.54
N PRO A 174 -16.51 -17.81 7.66
CA PRO A 174 -17.78 -18.33 8.20
C PRO A 174 -18.59 -17.22 8.88
N TYR A 175 -18.82 -16.12 8.20
CA TYR A 175 -19.64 -15.01 8.66
C TYR A 175 -21.05 -15.10 8.10
N THR A 176 -22.02 -14.77 8.92
CA THR A 176 -23.38 -14.46 8.45
C THR A 176 -23.39 -13.14 7.67
N THR A 177 -24.43 -12.92 6.87
CA THR A 177 -24.62 -11.63 6.17
C THR A 177 -24.55 -10.44 7.13
N ALA A 178 -25.17 -10.56 8.32
CA ALA A 178 -25.17 -9.50 9.33
C ALA A 178 -23.74 -9.20 9.85
N GLU A 179 -22.91 -10.21 10.05
CA GLU A 179 -21.53 -10.05 10.49
C GLU A 179 -20.64 -9.44 9.40
N PHE A 180 -20.84 -9.80 8.13
CA PHE A 180 -20.18 -9.11 7.02
C PHE A 180 -20.53 -7.62 6.98
N ILE A 181 -21.81 -7.29 7.13
CA ILE A 181 -22.27 -5.89 7.19
C ILE A 181 -21.68 -5.17 8.40
N ASP A 182 -21.58 -5.84 9.54
CA ASP A 182 -20.94 -5.28 10.74
C ASP A 182 -19.45 -4.98 10.50
N CYS A 183 -18.70 -5.89 9.84
CA CYS A 183 -17.30 -5.67 9.49
C CYS A 183 -17.08 -4.44 8.61
N ILE A 184 -18.03 -4.13 7.71
CA ILE A 184 -17.89 -3.03 6.75
C ILE A 184 -18.32 -1.69 7.37
N TYR A 185 -19.40 -1.68 8.17
CA TYR A 185 -20.05 -0.42 8.57
C TYR A 185 -19.85 -0.04 10.03
N ARG A 186 -19.41 -0.97 10.90
CA ARG A 186 -19.35 -0.72 12.34
C ARG A 186 -17.99 -1.02 12.97
N ARG A 187 -17.25 -2.00 12.43
CA ARG A 187 -15.92 -2.35 12.96
C ARG A 187 -14.84 -1.39 12.46
N PRO A 188 -13.74 -1.24 13.21
CA PRO A 188 -12.60 -0.45 12.74
C PRO A 188 -11.94 -1.09 11.52
N PHE A 189 -11.33 -0.28 10.68
CA PHE A 189 -10.55 -0.69 9.52
C PHE A 189 -11.30 -1.53 8.47
N PRO A 190 -12.48 -1.12 8.00
CA PRO A 190 -13.24 -1.87 7.01
C PRO A 190 -12.47 -2.09 5.69
N ASN A 191 -11.58 -1.16 5.33
CA ASN A 191 -10.69 -1.28 4.20
C ASN A 191 -9.71 -2.45 4.33
N ARG A 192 -9.15 -2.70 5.52
CA ARG A 192 -8.28 -3.86 5.77
C ARG A 192 -9.06 -5.17 5.65
N PHE A 193 -10.28 -5.20 6.21
CA PHE A 193 -11.16 -6.36 6.10
C PHE A 193 -11.48 -6.67 4.62
N LEU A 194 -11.92 -5.67 3.85
CA LEU A 194 -12.20 -5.88 2.42
C LEU A 194 -10.96 -6.36 1.67
N ALA A 195 -9.82 -5.70 1.88
CA ALA A 195 -8.58 -6.08 1.21
C ALA A 195 -8.08 -7.48 1.58
N SER A 196 -8.39 -7.98 2.80
CA SER A 196 -8.02 -9.33 3.19
C SER A 196 -8.73 -10.41 2.37
N LEU A 197 -9.91 -10.13 1.85
CA LEU A 197 -10.66 -11.05 0.98
C LEU A 197 -9.95 -11.30 -0.37
N ALA A 198 -9.04 -10.41 -0.79
CA ALA A 198 -8.25 -10.63 -2.00
C ALA A 198 -7.31 -11.84 -1.90
N SER A 199 -7.00 -12.32 -0.67
CA SER A 199 -6.25 -13.57 -0.49
C SER A 199 -6.99 -14.78 -1.02
N PHE A 200 -8.33 -14.78 -0.93
CA PHE A 200 -9.15 -15.83 -1.53
C PHE A 200 -9.00 -15.85 -3.07
N ALA A 201 -9.01 -14.67 -3.71
CA ALA A 201 -8.75 -14.60 -5.15
C ALA A 201 -7.35 -15.12 -5.50
N ALA A 202 -6.34 -14.80 -4.70
CA ALA A 202 -4.97 -15.28 -4.91
C ALA A 202 -4.85 -16.80 -4.78
N SER A 203 -5.55 -17.41 -3.81
CA SER A 203 -5.56 -18.86 -3.60
C SER A 203 -6.32 -19.63 -4.69
N HIS A 204 -7.21 -18.96 -5.43
CA HIS A 204 -8.05 -19.59 -6.45
C HIS A 204 -7.88 -18.94 -7.84
N LYS A 205 -6.76 -18.28 -8.09
CA LYS A 205 -6.51 -17.50 -9.31
C LYS A 205 -6.52 -18.30 -10.62
N GLU A 206 -6.39 -19.62 -10.54
CA GLU A 206 -6.50 -20.51 -11.71
C GLU A 206 -7.97 -20.74 -12.15
N ASN A 207 -8.94 -20.36 -11.30
CA ASN A 207 -10.36 -20.48 -11.64
C ASN A 207 -10.77 -19.35 -12.57
N GLN A 208 -11.53 -19.67 -13.63
CA GLN A 208 -11.96 -18.71 -14.64
C GLN A 208 -12.69 -17.49 -14.05
N TYR A 209 -13.62 -17.70 -13.09
CA TYR A 209 -14.34 -16.62 -12.42
C TYR A 209 -13.37 -15.68 -11.68
N MET A 210 -12.36 -16.24 -10.97
CA MET A 210 -11.36 -15.43 -10.27
C MET A 210 -10.49 -14.63 -11.24
N GLN A 211 -10.08 -15.23 -12.37
CA GLN A 211 -9.37 -14.52 -13.43
C GLN A 211 -10.19 -13.34 -13.96
N GLU A 212 -11.47 -13.52 -14.22
CA GLU A 212 -12.36 -12.45 -14.65
C GLU A 212 -12.47 -11.31 -13.61
N VAL A 213 -12.56 -11.65 -12.32
CA VAL A 213 -12.57 -10.68 -11.23
C VAL A 213 -11.25 -9.90 -11.19
N ILE A 214 -10.11 -10.61 -11.16
CA ILE A 214 -8.78 -9.98 -11.08
C ILE A 214 -8.53 -9.10 -12.30
N HIS A 215 -8.78 -9.61 -13.50
CA HIS A 215 -8.60 -8.86 -14.75
C HIS A 215 -9.50 -7.62 -14.83
N SER A 216 -10.78 -7.73 -14.44
CA SER A 216 -11.69 -6.58 -14.47
C SER A 216 -11.26 -5.49 -13.48
N CYS A 217 -10.82 -5.88 -12.28
CA CYS A 217 -10.30 -4.94 -11.29
C CYS A 217 -9.00 -4.28 -11.76
N SER A 218 -8.05 -5.08 -12.29
CA SER A 218 -6.78 -4.56 -12.81
C SER A 218 -6.97 -3.62 -13.99
N ARG A 219 -7.89 -3.92 -14.90
CA ARG A 219 -8.23 -3.04 -16.03
C ARG A 219 -8.76 -1.70 -15.54
N ALA A 220 -9.66 -1.69 -14.55
CA ALA A 220 -10.18 -0.45 -13.96
C ALA A 220 -9.05 0.43 -13.35
N TYR A 221 -7.97 -0.20 -12.86
CA TYR A 221 -6.78 0.53 -12.44
C TYR A 221 -6.04 1.17 -13.62
N PHE A 222 -5.81 0.44 -14.71
CA PHE A 222 -5.07 0.95 -15.86
C PHE A 222 -5.86 1.98 -16.67
N GLU A 223 -7.20 1.95 -16.66
CA GLU A 223 -8.04 2.97 -17.25
C GLU A 223 -7.76 4.37 -16.68
N GLN A 224 -7.24 4.44 -15.43
CA GLN A 224 -6.84 5.70 -14.81
C GLN A 224 -5.67 6.39 -15.51
N MET A 225 -4.86 5.65 -16.30
CA MET A 225 -3.75 6.23 -17.07
C MET A 225 -4.19 7.35 -18.01
N THR A 226 -5.45 7.30 -18.50
CA THR A 226 -6.02 8.33 -19.39
C THR A 226 -6.03 9.73 -18.76
N TYR A 227 -6.06 9.81 -17.42
CA TYR A 227 -6.00 11.09 -16.71
C TYR A 227 -4.67 11.84 -16.90
N PHE A 228 -3.58 11.12 -17.19
CA PHE A 228 -2.23 11.67 -17.22
C PHE A 228 -1.80 12.20 -18.59
N GLY A 229 -2.68 12.11 -19.61
CA GLY A 229 -2.42 12.68 -20.93
C GLY A 229 -1.13 12.15 -21.57
N GLU A 230 -0.22 13.04 -21.94
CA GLU A 230 1.06 12.68 -22.58
C GLU A 230 1.97 11.83 -21.69
N HIS A 231 1.91 12.00 -20.37
CA HIS A 231 2.69 11.21 -19.43
C HIS A 231 2.31 9.72 -19.38
N ALA A 232 1.09 9.38 -19.84
CA ALA A 232 0.64 7.99 -19.94
C ALA A 232 1.50 7.12 -20.88
N SER A 233 2.33 7.73 -21.72
CA SER A 233 3.29 7.03 -22.58
C SER A 233 4.53 6.53 -21.86
N LEU A 234 4.82 7.04 -20.65
CA LEU A 234 5.93 6.59 -19.81
C LEU A 234 5.66 5.20 -19.21
N PRO A 235 6.71 4.42 -18.92
CA PRO A 235 6.53 3.16 -18.19
C PRO A 235 5.89 3.40 -16.82
N LEU A 236 4.89 2.59 -16.48
CA LEU A 236 4.27 2.59 -15.17
C LEU A 236 5.02 1.63 -14.25
N HIS A 237 5.67 2.15 -13.22
CA HIS A 237 6.24 1.37 -12.14
C HIS A 237 5.15 1.08 -11.10
N VAL A 238 5.07 -0.15 -10.60
CA VAL A 238 4.00 -0.57 -9.68
C VAL A 238 4.60 -1.11 -8.39
N VAL A 239 4.14 -0.58 -7.26
CA VAL A 239 4.57 -0.98 -5.92
C VAL A 239 3.37 -1.49 -5.13
N GLY A 240 3.53 -2.59 -4.40
CA GLY A 240 2.52 -3.02 -3.43
C GLY A 240 2.32 -4.52 -3.35
N GLY A 241 1.60 -4.94 -2.31
CA GLY A 241 1.41 -6.36 -1.97
C GLY A 241 0.70 -7.18 -3.05
N LEU A 242 -0.14 -6.56 -3.87
CA LEU A 242 -0.83 -7.27 -4.95
C LEU A 242 0.11 -7.68 -6.09
N VAL A 243 1.25 -6.99 -6.27
CA VAL A 243 2.24 -7.35 -7.28
C VAL A 243 2.72 -8.79 -7.08
N SER A 244 3.03 -9.18 -5.84
CA SER A 244 3.49 -10.56 -5.56
C SER A 244 2.40 -11.62 -5.74
N SER A 245 1.14 -11.24 -5.55
CA SER A 245 0.01 -12.18 -5.65
C SER A 245 -0.50 -12.36 -7.08
N PHE A 246 -0.43 -11.30 -7.89
CA PHE A 246 -1.10 -11.19 -9.19
C PHE A 246 -0.19 -10.62 -10.29
N GLU A 247 1.12 -10.89 -10.25
CA GLU A 247 2.11 -10.32 -11.19
C GLU A 247 1.73 -10.61 -12.64
N ALA A 248 1.39 -11.88 -12.96
CA ALA A 248 1.01 -12.30 -14.30
C ALA A 248 -0.28 -11.60 -14.75
N GLU A 249 -1.31 -11.64 -13.92
CA GLU A 249 -2.65 -11.10 -14.21
C GLU A 249 -2.62 -9.55 -14.36
N ILE A 250 -1.79 -8.87 -13.53
CA ILE A 250 -1.51 -7.44 -13.67
C ILE A 250 -0.80 -7.17 -15.01
N GLY A 251 0.19 -7.98 -15.37
CA GLY A 251 0.92 -7.88 -16.64
C GLY A 251 0.01 -8.02 -17.85
N GLU A 252 -0.87 -9.04 -17.85
CA GLU A 252 -1.84 -9.28 -18.92
C GLU A 252 -2.85 -8.13 -19.05
N ALA A 253 -3.38 -7.65 -17.92
CA ALA A 253 -4.32 -6.53 -17.90
C ALA A 253 -3.67 -5.23 -18.39
N ALA A 254 -2.40 -4.98 -18.04
CA ALA A 254 -1.64 -3.82 -18.53
C ALA A 254 -1.44 -3.89 -20.05
N ALA A 255 -1.01 -5.05 -20.57
CA ALA A 255 -0.83 -5.27 -21.99
C ALA A 255 -2.15 -5.08 -22.77
N GLY A 256 -3.25 -5.63 -22.25
CA GLY A 256 -4.59 -5.45 -22.81
C GLY A 256 -5.11 -4.01 -22.77
N SER A 257 -4.57 -3.18 -21.86
CA SER A 257 -4.88 -1.75 -21.73
C SER A 257 -3.88 -0.84 -22.46
N GLY A 258 -2.88 -1.41 -23.15
CA GLY A 258 -1.83 -0.64 -23.83
C GLY A 258 -0.85 0.06 -22.87
N VAL A 259 -0.78 -0.36 -21.61
CA VAL A 259 0.11 0.21 -20.60
C VAL A 259 1.43 -0.54 -20.58
N ARG A 260 2.53 0.17 -20.73
CA ARG A 260 3.88 -0.39 -20.59
C ARG A 260 4.28 -0.39 -19.11
N LEU A 261 4.48 -1.57 -18.54
CA LEU A 261 5.00 -1.70 -17.18
C LEU A 261 6.51 -1.48 -17.13
N GLY A 262 6.95 -0.85 -16.04
CA GLY A 262 8.34 -0.69 -15.64
C GLY A 262 8.72 -1.67 -14.54
N VAL A 263 9.31 -1.16 -13.45
CA VAL A 263 9.64 -1.95 -12.25
C VAL A 263 8.35 -2.33 -11.51
N MET A 264 8.25 -3.60 -11.13
CA MET A 264 7.16 -4.10 -10.28
C MET A 264 7.76 -4.71 -9.01
N VAL A 265 7.41 -4.18 -7.84
CA VAL A 265 7.95 -4.64 -6.54
C VAL A 265 6.87 -4.69 -5.47
N GLN A 266 6.98 -5.66 -4.59
CA GLN A 266 6.05 -5.83 -3.47
C GLN A 266 6.16 -4.71 -2.44
N SER A 267 7.37 -4.22 -2.17
CA SER A 267 7.67 -3.17 -1.19
C SER A 267 8.71 -2.21 -1.74
N PRO A 268 8.58 -0.90 -1.47
CA PRO A 268 9.56 0.08 -1.93
C PRO A 268 10.79 0.15 -1.03
N ILE A 269 10.86 -0.58 0.08
CA ILE A 269 11.83 -0.35 1.15
C ILE A 269 13.28 -0.47 0.67
N GLU A 270 13.61 -1.48 -0.15
CA GLU A 270 14.97 -1.68 -0.67
C GLU A 270 15.40 -0.54 -1.62
N GLY A 271 14.46 -0.09 -2.45
CA GLY A 271 14.68 1.08 -3.31
C GLY A 271 14.85 2.36 -2.52
N LEU A 272 14.11 2.54 -1.42
CA LEU A 272 14.27 3.67 -0.50
C LEU A 272 15.62 3.63 0.23
N VAL A 273 16.04 2.46 0.68
CA VAL A 273 17.38 2.27 1.27
C VAL A 273 18.46 2.69 0.28
N SER A 274 18.38 2.24 -0.97
CA SER A 274 19.30 2.63 -2.03
C SER A 274 19.30 4.13 -2.28
N PHE A 275 18.12 4.74 -2.39
CA PHE A 275 17.94 6.18 -2.58
C PHE A 275 18.56 7.03 -1.45
N HIS A 276 18.50 6.57 -0.20
CA HIS A 276 19.05 7.30 0.95
C HIS A 276 20.50 6.95 1.29
N LYS A 277 21.12 6.02 0.57
CA LYS A 277 22.56 5.76 0.64
C LYS A 277 23.36 6.64 -0.31
N GLU A 278 22.74 7.08 -1.40
CA GLU A 278 23.33 8.06 -2.32
C GLU A 278 23.40 9.46 -1.67
#